data_e9bc29d7eb78b297df87c6df505c67e4
#
_entry.id   e9bc29d7eb78b297df87c6df505c67e4
#
_cell.length_a   1.000
_cell.length_b   1.000
_cell.length_c   1.000
_cell.angle_alpha   90.00
_cell.angle_beta   90.00
_cell.angle_gamma   90.00
#
_symmetry.space_group_name_H-M   'P 1'
#
loop_
_entity.id
_entity.type
_entity.pdbx_description
1 polymer ?
#
loop_
_entity_poly.entity_id
_entity_poly.type
_entity_poly.pdbx_seq_one_letter_code
_entity_poly.pdbx_strand_id
1 'polypeptide(L)'
;MAYDHDAEDILKPLVFRLHESVPEAVREVLLERGWSEFDEQEQDEADWNLYWQNSPFRMTDHRSIKPWQRLNHYPETVRITRKDYLARHLKRMKGIYGPSLYEFSPVAFIMPNDYVKFIAEYTKERQSQGRKPSYWICKPVDLSRGRGILIFQDIKDFVYDCMVIVQKYISNPLLISGYKWDLRLYVCVTSFCPLTIYTYEEGLVRFATEKFDLGSLDNVYAHLTNTSINKFGASYKKNKEGIGRGCKWTFSKFRSYLRSQEVDDLLLWQRINNIVMLTLLAITPSVPLTSNCFELFGFDILIDDTFKPWLLEVNCSPALRLDCSIDTIVKKRLLHDIIELLNYKQTDTLRENKEAVTKASYARRTHIPLTTQGENATDDAPDFLASRQESECTATSAVQSLLEVAGGSFKKEAIDMGKMARTHPRKTLTSQLRERMNRPKTSSQSKATSKSKQLPGARHPAHASVQVTHWLPTAELCNYKLTIPPYFLSTKDRRPFPRVGDFVLIFPFNDAALEASRNGIDVKSIIQEIHKLMNKQLPPGQQKVKKRKDYLTFR
;
A
#
# COMPACT_ATOMS: atom_id res chain seq x y z
N MET A 1 -49.62 -37.07 -19.08
CA MET A 1 -49.12 -36.29 -17.92
C MET A 1 -47.62 -36.43 -17.93
N ALA A 2 -46.95 -35.46 -18.53
CA ALA A 2 -45.48 -35.34 -18.48
C ALA A 2 -45.15 -34.51 -17.24
N TYR A 3 -44.47 -35.12 -16.30
CA TYR A 3 -43.89 -34.39 -15.18
C TYR A 3 -42.66 -33.60 -15.71
N ASP A 4 -42.82 -32.28 -15.81
CA ASP A 4 -41.72 -31.35 -15.91
C ASP A 4 -40.92 -31.51 -14.63
N HIS A 5 -39.76 -32.15 -14.73
CA HIS A 5 -38.74 -32.05 -13.73
C HIS A 5 -38.14 -30.65 -13.89
N ASP A 6 -38.59 -29.71 -13.06
CA ASP A 6 -37.89 -28.50 -12.77
C ASP A 6 -36.48 -28.90 -12.29
N ALA A 7 -35.52 -28.84 -13.21
CA ALA A 7 -34.12 -28.87 -12.86
C ALA A 7 -33.89 -27.63 -12.03
N GLU A 8 -33.84 -27.77 -10.70
CA GLU A 8 -33.25 -26.78 -9.83
C GLU A 8 -31.83 -26.51 -10.40
N ASP A 9 -31.66 -25.37 -11.02
CA ASP A 9 -30.36 -24.87 -11.45
C ASP A 9 -29.48 -24.80 -10.20
N ILE A 10 -28.75 -25.88 -9.93
CA ILE A 10 -27.78 -25.94 -8.84
C ILE A 10 -26.75 -24.87 -9.19
N LEU A 11 -26.86 -23.74 -8.52
CA LEU A 11 -25.94 -22.60 -8.69
C LEU A 11 -24.51 -23.09 -8.45
N LYS A 12 -23.70 -23.04 -9.49
CA LYS A 12 -22.29 -23.38 -9.40
C LYS A 12 -21.61 -22.41 -8.43
N PRO A 13 -20.73 -22.89 -7.54
CA PRO A 13 -19.97 -21.99 -6.66
C PRO A 13 -19.07 -21.07 -7.46
N LEU A 14 -18.76 -19.89 -6.89
CA LEU A 14 -17.68 -19.05 -7.39
C LEU A 14 -16.35 -19.78 -7.22
N VAL A 15 -15.44 -19.63 -8.18
CA VAL A 15 -14.16 -20.34 -8.20
C VAL A 15 -13.02 -19.35 -8.06
N PHE A 16 -12.07 -19.66 -7.20
CA PHE A 16 -10.86 -18.88 -7.03
C PHE A 16 -9.62 -19.66 -7.43
N ARG A 17 -8.64 -18.94 -7.99
CA ARG A 17 -7.30 -19.43 -8.32
C ARG A 17 -6.29 -18.68 -7.47
N LEU A 18 -5.37 -19.38 -6.81
CA LEU A 18 -4.32 -18.78 -6.00
C LEU A 18 -2.95 -19.17 -6.55
N HIS A 19 -2.05 -18.18 -6.56
CA HIS A 19 -0.63 -18.47 -6.78
C HIS A 19 -0.01 -19.02 -5.48
N GLU A 20 0.94 -19.92 -5.57
CA GLU A 20 1.60 -20.61 -4.45
C GLU A 20 2.13 -19.69 -3.34
N SER A 21 2.51 -18.45 -3.69
CA SER A 21 3.05 -17.48 -2.74
C SER A 21 1.99 -16.78 -1.87
N VAL A 22 0.70 -17.00 -2.16
CA VAL A 22 -0.41 -16.35 -1.44
C VAL A 22 -0.53 -16.93 -0.04
N PRO A 23 -0.74 -16.10 1.01
CA PRO A 23 -0.94 -16.59 2.37
C PRO A 23 -2.19 -17.45 2.51
N GLU A 24 -2.11 -18.53 3.30
CA GLU A 24 -3.19 -19.48 3.56
C GLU A 24 -4.49 -18.80 4.03
N ALA A 25 -4.39 -17.71 4.78
CA ALA A 25 -5.55 -16.96 5.25
C ALA A 25 -6.50 -16.49 4.12
N VAL A 26 -5.98 -16.28 2.90
CA VAL A 26 -6.81 -15.93 1.73
C VAL A 26 -7.63 -17.14 1.29
N ARG A 27 -6.99 -18.30 1.21
CA ARG A 27 -7.64 -19.57 0.89
C ARG A 27 -8.71 -19.93 1.90
N GLU A 28 -8.36 -19.87 3.20
CA GLU A 28 -9.31 -20.14 4.29
C GLU A 28 -10.57 -19.28 4.17
N VAL A 29 -10.43 -17.96 3.99
CA VAL A 29 -11.58 -17.05 3.91
C VAL A 29 -12.45 -17.32 2.67
N LEU A 30 -11.87 -17.66 1.53
CA LEU A 30 -12.64 -17.97 0.31
C LEU A 30 -13.43 -19.28 0.49
N LEU A 31 -12.82 -20.31 1.10
CA LEU A 31 -13.50 -21.55 1.43
C LEU A 31 -14.61 -21.34 2.49
N GLU A 32 -14.34 -20.54 3.55
CA GLU A 32 -15.35 -20.16 4.57
C GLU A 32 -16.57 -19.46 3.94
N ARG A 33 -16.41 -18.84 2.76
CA ARG A 33 -17.49 -18.20 1.99
C ARG A 33 -18.17 -19.13 0.98
N GLY A 34 -17.82 -20.41 0.96
CA GLY A 34 -18.40 -21.40 0.06
C GLY A 34 -17.88 -21.34 -1.39
N TRP A 35 -16.72 -20.71 -1.62
CA TRP A 35 -16.06 -20.73 -2.92
C TRP A 35 -15.30 -22.03 -3.11
N SER A 36 -15.17 -22.49 -4.37
CA SER A 36 -14.34 -23.64 -4.74
C SER A 36 -12.98 -23.19 -5.23
N GLU A 37 -11.94 -23.95 -4.92
CA GLU A 37 -10.60 -23.72 -5.47
C GLU A 37 -10.53 -24.26 -6.90
N PHE A 38 -9.83 -23.55 -7.78
CA PHE A 38 -9.65 -23.93 -9.18
C PHE A 38 -8.74 -25.16 -9.28
N ASP A 39 -9.21 -26.17 -9.97
CA ASP A 39 -8.44 -27.39 -10.28
C ASP A 39 -8.10 -27.41 -11.77
N GLU A 40 -6.78 -27.36 -12.08
CA GLU A 40 -6.28 -27.36 -13.46
C GLU A 40 -6.52 -28.70 -14.20
N GLN A 41 -6.84 -29.79 -13.48
CA GLN A 41 -7.12 -31.10 -14.08
C GLN A 41 -8.60 -31.32 -14.42
N GLU A 42 -9.49 -30.63 -13.71
CA GLU A 42 -10.94 -30.84 -13.83
C GLU A 42 -11.66 -29.68 -14.55
N GLN A 43 -11.02 -28.50 -14.68
CA GLN A 43 -11.67 -27.27 -15.13
C GLN A 43 -10.94 -26.65 -16.32
N ASP A 44 -11.70 -25.98 -17.19
CA ASP A 44 -11.11 -25.20 -18.29
C ASP A 44 -10.29 -24.02 -17.75
N GLU A 45 -9.22 -23.64 -18.44
CA GLU A 45 -8.28 -22.58 -18.01
C GLU A 45 -8.98 -21.26 -17.68
N ALA A 46 -10.13 -20.97 -18.25
CA ALA A 46 -10.91 -19.76 -18.03
C ALA A 46 -12.01 -19.91 -16.96
N ASP A 47 -12.13 -21.07 -16.29
CA ASP A 47 -13.28 -21.41 -15.43
C ASP A 47 -13.09 -20.99 -13.96
N TRP A 48 -12.61 -19.76 -13.76
CA TRP A 48 -12.43 -19.14 -12.46
C TRP A 48 -12.99 -17.71 -12.43
N ASN A 49 -13.29 -17.22 -11.21
CA ASN A 49 -13.85 -15.88 -10.97
C ASN A 49 -12.81 -14.90 -10.36
N LEU A 50 -11.94 -15.40 -9.51
CA LEU A 50 -10.91 -14.59 -8.85
C LEU A 50 -9.55 -15.26 -9.00
N TYR A 51 -8.57 -14.52 -9.53
CA TYR A 51 -7.17 -14.93 -9.47
C TYR A 51 -6.38 -13.98 -8.58
N TRP A 52 -5.82 -14.53 -7.50
CA TRP A 52 -5.04 -13.78 -6.51
C TRP A 52 -3.58 -14.22 -6.52
N GLN A 53 -2.66 -13.27 -6.65
CA GLN A 53 -1.23 -13.49 -6.52
C GLN A 53 -0.53 -12.32 -5.82
N ASN A 54 0.73 -12.51 -5.38
CA ASN A 54 1.50 -11.48 -4.68
C ASN A 54 2.35 -10.60 -5.61
N SER A 55 2.51 -10.99 -6.86
CA SER A 55 3.27 -10.26 -7.88
C SER A 55 2.33 -9.66 -8.92
N PRO A 56 2.70 -8.57 -9.60
CA PRO A 56 1.91 -8.03 -10.69
C PRO A 56 1.68 -9.05 -11.81
N PHE A 57 0.53 -9.00 -12.46
CA PHE A 57 0.20 -9.79 -13.64
C PHE A 57 0.91 -9.26 -14.89
N ARG A 58 1.07 -10.13 -15.88
CA ARG A 58 1.56 -9.71 -17.22
C ARG A 58 0.46 -8.94 -17.95
N MET A 59 0.84 -8.07 -18.87
CA MET A 59 -0.13 -7.35 -19.70
C MET A 59 -1.01 -8.28 -20.55
N THR A 60 -0.51 -9.46 -20.90
CA THR A 60 -1.28 -10.51 -21.58
C THR A 60 -2.44 -10.99 -20.74
N ASP A 61 -2.23 -11.19 -19.42
CA ASP A 61 -3.24 -11.67 -18.50
C ASP A 61 -4.40 -10.67 -18.38
N HIS A 62 -4.07 -9.36 -18.34
CA HIS A 62 -5.08 -8.30 -18.33
C HIS A 62 -5.90 -8.19 -19.63
N ARG A 63 -5.33 -8.60 -20.78
CA ARG A 63 -6.03 -8.57 -22.08
C ARG A 63 -6.94 -9.77 -22.31
N SER A 64 -6.61 -10.91 -21.70
CA SER A 64 -7.33 -12.16 -21.88
C SER A 64 -8.48 -12.36 -20.87
N ILE A 65 -8.60 -11.46 -19.87
CA ILE A 65 -9.58 -11.58 -18.79
C ILE A 65 -11.02 -11.54 -19.29
N LYS A 66 -11.84 -12.43 -18.77
CA LYS A 66 -13.26 -12.53 -19.11
C LYS A 66 -14.11 -11.62 -18.21
N PRO A 67 -15.36 -11.27 -18.59
CA PRO A 67 -16.23 -10.39 -17.81
C PRO A 67 -16.51 -10.87 -16.37
N TRP A 68 -16.51 -12.18 -16.14
CA TRP A 68 -16.76 -12.80 -14.83
C TRP A 68 -15.49 -12.99 -13.98
N GLN A 69 -14.30 -12.73 -14.55
CA GLN A 69 -13.00 -12.89 -13.90
C GLN A 69 -12.52 -11.59 -13.31
N ARG A 70 -11.76 -11.67 -12.21
CA ARG A 70 -11.10 -10.51 -11.59
C ARG A 70 -9.67 -10.85 -11.17
N LEU A 71 -8.78 -9.87 -11.33
CA LEU A 71 -7.38 -9.90 -10.91
C LEU A 71 -7.18 -8.96 -9.74
N ASN A 72 -6.34 -9.36 -8.76
CA ASN A 72 -6.06 -8.56 -7.57
C ASN A 72 -4.95 -7.51 -7.76
N HIS A 73 -4.52 -7.25 -9.00
CA HIS A 73 -3.56 -6.19 -9.32
C HIS A 73 -3.95 -5.46 -10.60
N TYR A 74 -3.77 -4.13 -10.59
CA TYR A 74 -3.79 -3.31 -11.80
C TYR A 74 -2.41 -3.25 -12.44
N PRO A 75 -2.31 -3.06 -13.75
CA PRO A 75 -1.04 -2.78 -14.42
C PRO A 75 -0.48 -1.42 -13.94
N GLU A 76 0.82 -1.24 -14.03
CA GLU A 76 1.56 0.01 -13.75
C GLU A 76 1.52 0.52 -12.29
N THR A 77 0.90 -0.19 -11.35
CA THR A 77 0.89 0.21 -9.93
C THR A 77 2.26 0.14 -9.26
N VAL A 78 3.23 -0.52 -9.90
CA VAL A 78 4.65 -0.47 -9.54
C VAL A 78 5.17 0.97 -9.44
N ARG A 79 4.54 1.93 -10.12
CA ARG A 79 4.89 3.36 -10.10
C ARG A 79 4.75 4.03 -8.73
N ILE A 80 3.96 3.46 -7.81
CA ILE A 80 3.90 3.93 -6.41
C ILE A 80 4.39 2.89 -5.41
N THR A 81 4.54 1.62 -5.79
CA THR A 81 4.95 0.57 -4.86
C THR A 81 6.45 0.30 -4.87
N ARG A 82 7.16 0.74 -5.91
CA ARG A 82 8.62 0.76 -5.95
C ARG A 82 9.15 2.09 -5.42
N LYS A 83 10.09 2.05 -4.48
CA LYS A 83 10.55 3.20 -3.70
C LYS A 83 11.06 4.38 -4.53
N ASP A 84 11.85 4.08 -5.58
CA ASP A 84 12.41 5.11 -6.47
C ASP A 84 11.33 5.77 -7.35
N TYR A 85 10.37 4.98 -7.84
CA TYR A 85 9.25 5.51 -8.63
C TYR A 85 8.32 6.36 -7.77
N LEU A 86 7.97 5.90 -6.56
CA LEU A 86 7.19 6.69 -5.61
C LEU A 86 7.84 8.05 -5.35
N ALA A 87 9.16 8.06 -5.06
CA ALA A 87 9.89 9.30 -4.82
C ALA A 87 9.87 10.24 -6.04
N ARG A 88 10.04 9.72 -7.26
CA ARG A 88 9.98 10.52 -8.51
C ARG A 88 8.59 11.11 -8.72
N HIS A 89 7.53 10.28 -8.58
CA HIS A 89 6.16 10.74 -8.80
C HIS A 89 5.76 11.80 -7.78
N LEU A 90 6.02 11.59 -6.49
CA LEU A 90 5.71 12.58 -5.46
C LEU A 90 6.53 13.86 -5.61
N LYS A 91 7.82 13.78 -5.99
CA LYS A 91 8.66 14.94 -6.28
C LYS A 91 8.11 15.74 -7.47
N ARG A 92 7.67 15.06 -8.54
CA ARG A 92 7.01 15.69 -9.70
C ARG A 92 5.72 16.41 -9.29
N MET A 93 4.86 15.74 -8.54
CA MET A 93 3.59 16.31 -8.08
C MET A 93 3.81 17.50 -7.13
N LYS A 94 4.82 17.43 -6.23
CA LYS A 94 5.23 18.55 -5.39
C LYS A 94 5.71 19.74 -6.20
N GLY A 95 6.42 19.52 -7.32
CA GLY A 95 6.86 20.58 -8.25
C GLY A 95 5.70 21.26 -8.98
N ILE A 96 4.64 20.52 -9.30
CA ILE A 96 3.49 21.04 -10.06
C ILE A 96 2.47 21.73 -9.14
N TYR A 97 2.13 21.12 -7.99
CA TYR A 97 1.02 21.51 -7.13
C TYR A 97 1.45 22.14 -5.80
N GLY A 98 2.75 22.21 -5.55
CA GLY A 98 3.34 22.87 -4.39
C GLY A 98 3.47 21.99 -3.14
N PRO A 99 4.26 22.49 -2.16
CA PRO A 99 4.53 21.77 -0.91
C PRO A 99 3.32 21.69 0.01
N SER A 100 2.38 22.65 -0.04
CA SER A 100 1.18 22.61 0.79
C SER A 100 0.36 21.34 0.63
N LEU A 101 0.40 20.71 -0.56
CA LEU A 101 -0.31 19.48 -0.88
C LEU A 101 0.61 18.25 -0.81
N TYR A 102 1.87 18.34 -1.27
CA TYR A 102 2.73 17.19 -1.50
C TYR A 102 3.98 17.12 -0.59
N GLU A 103 3.99 17.80 0.56
CA GLU A 103 5.09 17.71 1.54
C GLU A 103 4.86 16.68 2.63
N PHE A 104 4.21 15.58 2.29
CA PHE A 104 3.93 14.48 3.22
C PHE A 104 4.88 13.26 3.05
N SER A 105 5.83 13.34 2.11
CA SER A 105 6.90 12.34 1.97
C SER A 105 8.25 13.00 2.25
N PRO A 106 9.14 12.36 3.03
CA PRO A 106 10.45 12.94 3.29
C PRO A 106 11.25 13.13 2.01
N VAL A 107 12.07 14.19 1.96
CA VAL A 107 12.94 14.46 0.80
C VAL A 107 13.80 13.23 0.51
N ALA A 108 13.89 12.87 -0.78
CA ALA A 108 14.56 11.65 -1.21
C ALA A 108 15.38 11.87 -2.48
N PHE A 109 16.47 11.11 -2.59
CA PHE A 109 17.43 11.12 -3.69
C PHE A 109 17.69 9.70 -4.16
N ILE A 110 17.73 9.49 -5.48
CA ILE A 110 17.93 8.18 -6.10
C ILE A 110 19.38 8.06 -6.55
N MET A 111 20.12 7.12 -5.96
CA MET A 111 21.52 6.91 -6.30
C MET A 111 21.68 5.91 -7.44
N PRO A 112 22.65 6.14 -8.32
CA PRO A 112 23.68 7.22 -8.32
C PRO A 112 23.20 8.55 -8.92
N ASN A 113 22.05 8.61 -9.59
CA ASN A 113 21.65 9.73 -10.45
C ASN A 113 21.49 11.08 -9.72
N ASP A 114 21.04 11.06 -8.47
CA ASP A 114 20.82 12.28 -7.67
C ASP A 114 21.97 12.57 -6.70
N TYR A 115 23.17 11.93 -6.86
CA TYR A 115 24.29 12.08 -5.92
C TYR A 115 24.68 13.54 -5.68
N VAL A 116 24.91 14.31 -6.74
CA VAL A 116 25.30 15.73 -6.63
C VAL A 116 24.23 16.55 -5.91
N LYS A 117 22.95 16.30 -6.20
CA LYS A 117 21.83 16.98 -5.52
C LYS A 117 21.74 16.61 -4.04
N PHE A 118 22.01 15.34 -3.71
CA PHE A 118 22.08 14.89 -2.33
C PHE A 118 23.20 15.60 -1.56
N ILE A 119 24.41 15.66 -2.13
CA ILE A 119 25.56 16.35 -1.50
C ILE A 119 25.24 17.82 -1.27
N ALA A 120 24.65 18.49 -2.24
CA ALA A 120 24.24 19.89 -2.10
C ALA A 120 23.25 20.11 -0.95
N GLU A 121 22.22 19.27 -0.84
CA GLU A 121 21.23 19.37 0.23
C GLU A 121 21.82 18.99 1.60
N TYR A 122 22.63 17.94 1.66
CA TYR A 122 23.35 17.53 2.87
C TYR A 122 24.25 18.66 3.40
N THR A 123 25.01 19.32 2.52
CA THR A 123 25.91 20.43 2.88
C THR A 123 25.11 21.65 3.33
N LYS A 124 24.04 22.00 2.61
CA LYS A 124 23.15 23.10 2.96
C LYS A 124 22.53 22.89 4.36
N GLU A 125 22.04 21.70 4.67
CA GLU A 125 21.49 21.39 5.98
C GLU A 125 22.53 21.51 7.10
N ARG A 126 23.75 21.03 6.87
CA ARG A 126 24.84 21.19 7.86
C ARG A 126 25.16 22.65 8.13
N GLN A 127 25.13 23.49 7.10
CA GLN A 127 25.39 24.94 7.24
C GLN A 127 24.22 25.66 7.94
N SER A 128 22.97 25.33 7.59
CA SER A 128 21.78 26.03 8.08
C SER A 128 21.37 25.65 9.50
N GLN A 129 21.61 24.42 9.92
CA GLN A 129 21.16 23.90 11.23
C GLN A 129 22.25 24.10 12.34
N GLY A 130 23.39 24.66 12.03
CA GLY A 130 24.49 24.83 12.98
C GLY A 130 24.96 23.48 13.51
N ARG A 131 24.89 23.28 14.85
CA ARG A 131 25.30 22.02 15.50
C ARG A 131 24.26 20.94 15.57
N LYS A 132 23.01 21.15 15.04
CA LYS A 132 21.98 20.11 15.10
C LYS A 132 22.29 19.01 14.10
N PRO A 133 22.28 17.73 14.54
CA PRO A 133 22.57 16.61 13.65
C PRO A 133 21.45 16.39 12.63
N SER A 134 21.85 16.09 11.40
CA SER A 134 20.94 15.75 10.29
C SER A 134 21.06 14.25 10.01
N TYR A 135 19.95 13.54 10.07
CA TYR A 135 19.91 12.08 9.90
C TYR A 135 19.32 11.70 8.55
N TRP A 136 19.90 10.69 7.94
CA TRP A 136 19.49 10.15 6.63
C TRP A 136 19.33 8.64 6.71
N ILE A 137 18.42 8.10 5.89
CA ILE A 137 18.19 6.66 5.77
C ILE A 137 18.41 6.23 4.32
N CYS A 138 19.25 5.22 4.14
CA CYS A 138 19.54 4.60 2.86
C CYS A 138 18.74 3.28 2.77
N LYS A 139 18.01 3.11 1.68
CA LYS A 139 17.14 1.93 1.46
C LYS A 139 17.41 1.36 0.06
N PRO A 140 17.83 0.10 -0.08
CA PRO A 140 17.88 -0.55 -1.39
C PRO A 140 16.52 -0.54 -2.08
N VAL A 141 16.52 -0.22 -3.39
CA VAL A 141 15.27 -0.09 -4.16
C VAL A 141 14.56 -1.43 -4.28
N ASP A 142 15.31 -2.49 -4.60
CA ASP A 142 14.78 -3.81 -4.90
C ASP A 142 14.63 -4.73 -3.68
N LEU A 143 15.04 -4.27 -2.49
CA LEU A 143 14.89 -5.02 -1.26
C LEU A 143 13.69 -4.55 -0.45
N SER A 144 13.06 -5.49 0.24
CA SER A 144 11.90 -5.26 1.10
C SER A 144 12.16 -5.76 2.53
N ARG A 145 11.19 -5.56 3.42
CA ARG A 145 11.21 -6.04 4.80
C ARG A 145 12.39 -5.51 5.63
N GLY A 146 12.86 -4.30 5.32
CA GLY A 146 13.94 -3.63 6.05
C GLY A 146 15.35 -4.16 5.76
N ARG A 147 15.54 -5.06 4.79
CA ARG A 147 16.87 -5.59 4.44
C ARG A 147 17.73 -4.51 3.81
N GLY A 148 19.00 -4.44 4.25
CA GLY A 148 20.00 -3.51 3.70
C GLY A 148 19.75 -2.03 4.02
N ILE A 149 18.87 -1.72 4.97
CA ILE A 149 18.66 -0.34 5.43
C ILE A 149 19.85 0.09 6.28
N LEU A 150 20.32 1.31 6.01
CA LEU A 150 21.35 2.00 6.78
C LEU A 150 20.83 3.38 7.21
N ILE A 151 20.98 3.72 8.48
CA ILE A 151 20.73 5.07 9.00
C ILE A 151 22.08 5.68 9.31
N PHE A 152 22.30 6.93 8.86
CA PHE A 152 23.59 7.59 9.03
C PHE A 152 23.41 9.10 9.27
N GLN A 153 24.42 9.69 9.89
CA GLN A 153 24.53 11.11 10.14
C GLN A 153 25.72 11.70 9.37
N ASP A 154 26.84 11.00 9.33
CA ASP A 154 28.01 11.43 8.55
C ASP A 154 27.99 10.74 7.17
N ILE A 155 28.28 11.53 6.14
CA ILE A 155 28.36 11.02 4.76
C ILE A 155 29.45 9.97 4.58
N LYS A 156 30.47 9.96 5.45
CA LYS A 156 31.52 8.93 5.43
C LYS A 156 31.00 7.52 5.68
N ASP A 157 29.88 7.42 6.42
CA ASP A 157 29.23 6.14 6.70
C ASP A 157 28.33 5.66 5.55
N PHE A 158 28.11 6.54 4.56
CA PHE A 158 27.25 6.25 3.42
C PHE A 158 28.00 5.47 2.34
N VAL A 159 27.81 4.16 2.31
CA VAL A 159 28.35 3.25 1.30
C VAL A 159 27.23 2.46 0.67
N TYR A 160 27.19 2.35 -0.66
CA TYR A 160 26.22 1.56 -1.39
C TYR A 160 26.87 0.88 -2.60
N ASP A 161 26.38 -0.32 -2.93
CA ASP A 161 26.84 -1.18 -4.02
C ASP A 161 25.72 -1.52 -5.03
N CYS A 162 24.51 -1.01 -4.78
CA CYS A 162 23.33 -1.22 -5.61
C CYS A 162 22.51 0.06 -5.74
N MET A 163 21.45 0.03 -6.53
CA MET A 163 20.54 1.18 -6.62
C MET A 163 19.82 1.37 -5.28
N VAL A 164 19.98 2.55 -4.68
CA VAL A 164 19.40 2.91 -3.39
C VAL A 164 18.65 4.24 -3.46
N ILE A 165 17.70 4.41 -2.55
CA ILE A 165 17.11 5.70 -2.23
C ILE A 165 17.70 6.20 -0.91
N VAL A 166 18.24 7.42 -0.91
CA VAL A 166 18.63 8.14 0.30
C VAL A 166 17.53 9.12 0.64
N GLN A 167 16.98 8.99 1.82
CA GLN A 167 15.81 9.75 2.25
C GLN A 167 16.09 10.44 3.58
N LYS A 168 15.52 11.63 3.77
CA LYS A 168 15.58 12.31 5.05
C LYS A 168 14.96 11.42 6.13
N TYR A 169 15.71 11.16 7.20
CA TYR A 169 15.21 10.38 8.31
C TYR A 169 14.36 11.25 9.23
N ILE A 170 13.17 10.80 9.60
CA ILE A 170 12.32 11.47 10.58
C ILE A 170 12.88 11.17 11.97
N SER A 171 13.65 12.13 12.50
CA SER A 171 14.37 12.00 13.76
C SER A 171 13.54 12.36 15.00
N ASN A 172 12.33 12.87 14.79
CA ASN A 172 11.39 13.28 15.82
C ASN A 172 10.05 12.52 15.69
N PRO A 173 10.05 11.17 15.63
CA PRO A 173 8.79 10.44 15.56
C PRO A 173 7.99 10.63 16.86
N LEU A 174 6.66 10.61 16.77
CA LEU A 174 5.82 10.50 17.96
C LEU A 174 6.08 9.13 18.60
N LEU A 175 6.47 9.13 19.87
CA LEU A 175 6.80 7.93 20.61
C LEU A 175 5.64 7.55 21.55
N ILE A 176 5.41 6.24 21.72
CA ILE A 176 4.53 5.70 22.76
C ILE A 176 5.40 4.90 23.72
N SER A 177 5.44 5.30 24.97
CA SER A 177 6.31 4.71 26.00
C SER A 177 7.81 4.67 25.61
N GLY A 178 8.26 5.64 24.79
CA GLY A 178 9.62 5.71 24.27
C GLY A 178 9.90 4.80 23.08
N TYR A 179 8.93 4.10 22.55
CA TYR A 179 9.08 3.23 21.37
C TYR A 179 8.59 3.94 20.11
N LYS A 180 9.34 3.76 19.02
CA LYS A 180 8.94 4.15 17.68
C LYS A 180 7.88 3.17 17.15
N TRP A 181 6.95 3.70 16.37
CA TRP A 181 5.87 2.93 15.76
C TRP A 181 5.48 3.53 14.41
N ASP A 182 4.78 2.76 13.61
CA ASP A 182 4.17 3.20 12.38
C ASP A 182 2.78 2.59 12.20
N LEU A 183 2.02 3.14 11.25
CA LEU A 183 0.70 2.68 10.86
C LEU A 183 0.80 1.87 9.57
N ARG A 184 0.21 0.67 9.53
CA ARG A 184 -0.11 -0.09 8.33
C ARG A 184 -1.58 0.10 8.02
N LEU A 185 -1.87 0.95 7.01
CA LEU A 185 -3.22 1.09 6.48
C LEU A 185 -3.45 0.12 5.34
N TYR A 186 -4.69 -0.34 5.21
CA TYR A 186 -5.16 -1.10 4.06
C TYR A 186 -6.05 -0.20 3.20
N VAL A 187 -5.72 -0.10 1.92
CA VAL A 187 -6.40 0.75 0.94
C VAL A 187 -6.79 -0.11 -0.25
N CYS A 188 -8.07 -0.17 -0.59
CA CYS A 188 -8.54 -0.89 -1.76
C CYS A 188 -8.95 0.09 -2.87
N VAL A 189 -8.37 -0.08 -4.05
CA VAL A 189 -8.79 0.61 -5.27
C VAL A 189 -9.59 -0.36 -6.10
N THR A 190 -10.88 -0.07 -6.30
CA THR A 190 -11.79 -0.91 -7.08
C THR A 190 -11.93 -0.43 -8.52
N SER A 191 -11.52 0.79 -8.81
CA SER A 191 -11.46 1.33 -10.17
C SER A 191 -10.46 2.50 -10.24
N PHE A 192 -9.75 2.60 -11.35
CA PHE A 192 -8.95 3.79 -11.69
C PHE A 192 -9.68 4.75 -12.64
N CYS A 193 -10.77 4.31 -13.29
CA CYS A 193 -11.61 5.17 -14.14
C CYS A 193 -13.07 4.62 -14.18
N PRO A 194 -14.02 5.28 -13.50
CA PRO A 194 -13.85 6.38 -12.56
C PRO A 194 -13.02 5.96 -11.34
N LEU A 195 -12.15 6.85 -10.86
CA LEU A 195 -11.33 6.53 -9.70
C LEU A 195 -12.20 6.25 -8.47
N THR A 196 -11.93 5.11 -7.81
CA THR A 196 -12.71 4.68 -6.64
C THR A 196 -11.76 4.09 -5.60
N ILE A 197 -11.65 4.77 -4.45
CA ILE A 197 -10.69 4.46 -3.39
C ILE A 197 -11.43 4.25 -2.08
N TYR A 198 -11.16 3.12 -1.44
CA TYR A 198 -11.62 2.79 -0.09
C TYR A 198 -10.44 2.68 0.87
N THR A 199 -10.60 3.20 2.07
CA THR A 199 -9.70 2.91 3.19
C THR A 199 -10.39 1.99 4.18
N TYR A 200 -9.64 1.03 4.71
CA TYR A 200 -10.14 0.13 5.74
C TYR A 200 -10.03 0.82 7.11
N GLU A 201 -11.10 0.82 7.90
CA GLU A 201 -11.12 1.53 9.20
C GLU A 201 -10.18 0.92 10.22
N GLU A 202 -9.94 -0.40 10.14
CA GLU A 202 -8.98 -1.09 10.96
C GLU A 202 -7.62 -1.25 10.24
N GLY A 203 -6.60 -1.46 11.02
CA GLY A 203 -5.24 -1.63 10.55
C GLY A 203 -4.32 -1.97 11.73
N LEU A 204 -3.02 -1.85 11.50
CA LEU A 204 -2.02 -2.26 12.47
C LEU A 204 -1.12 -1.09 12.85
N VAL A 205 -0.96 -0.84 14.14
CA VAL A 205 0.15 -0.06 14.70
C VAL A 205 1.26 -1.04 15.02
N ARG A 206 2.42 -0.89 14.37
CA ARG A 206 3.58 -1.78 14.55
C ARG A 206 4.62 -1.06 15.39
N PHE A 207 5.07 -1.69 16.46
CA PHE A 207 6.06 -1.12 17.36
C PHE A 207 7.45 -1.70 17.13
N ALA A 208 8.48 -0.87 17.26
CA ALA A 208 9.84 -1.30 17.47
C ALA A 208 9.95 -2.13 18.76
N THR A 209 10.95 -3.01 18.86
CA THR A 209 11.13 -3.86 20.06
C THR A 209 12.10 -3.26 21.08
N GLU A 210 12.81 -2.19 20.69
CA GLU A 210 13.68 -1.42 21.58
C GLU A 210 13.30 0.05 21.56
N LYS A 211 13.64 0.77 22.64
CA LYS A 211 13.34 2.20 22.76
C LYS A 211 14.11 2.99 21.69
N PHE A 212 13.47 4.01 21.16
CA PHE A 212 14.05 4.89 20.16
C PHE A 212 15.22 5.68 20.74
N ASP A 213 16.38 5.57 20.11
CA ASP A 213 17.61 6.26 20.53
C ASP A 213 18.44 6.67 19.30
N LEU A 214 18.63 7.98 19.12
CA LEU A 214 19.47 8.53 18.05
C LEU A 214 20.98 8.40 18.33
N GLY A 215 21.37 8.01 19.54
CA GLY A 215 22.74 7.69 19.87
C GLY A 215 23.22 6.35 19.32
N SER A 216 22.31 5.47 18.89
CA SER A 216 22.61 4.11 18.41
C SER A 216 21.94 3.85 17.06
N LEU A 217 22.43 4.48 15.98
CA LEU A 217 21.81 4.42 14.64
C LEU A 217 21.87 3.04 13.98
N ASP A 218 22.76 2.16 14.42
CA ASP A 218 22.91 0.78 13.97
C ASP A 218 21.92 -0.18 14.63
N ASN A 219 21.23 0.26 15.69
CA ASN A 219 20.22 -0.54 16.36
C ASN A 219 18.90 -0.59 15.57
N VAL A 220 18.83 -1.50 14.61
CA VAL A 220 17.63 -1.68 13.76
C VAL A 220 16.36 -1.95 14.54
N TYR A 221 16.44 -2.52 15.76
CA TYR A 221 15.30 -2.84 16.61
C TYR A 221 14.67 -1.62 17.29
N ALA A 222 15.42 -0.50 17.37
CA ALA A 222 14.93 0.78 17.87
C ALA A 222 14.37 1.66 16.75
N HIS A 223 14.89 1.51 15.53
CA HIS A 223 14.62 2.41 14.42
C HIS A 223 13.62 1.88 13.39
N LEU A 224 13.48 0.55 13.23
CA LEU A 224 12.61 -0.09 12.25
C LEU A 224 11.47 -0.86 12.94
N THR A 225 10.28 -0.74 12.39
CA THR A 225 9.04 -1.35 12.92
C THR A 225 8.65 -2.65 12.22
N ASN A 226 9.41 -3.05 11.18
CA ASN A 226 9.13 -4.25 10.39
C ASN A 226 9.17 -5.52 11.27
N THR A 227 8.08 -6.26 11.34
CA THR A 227 8.00 -7.53 12.09
C THR A 227 9.06 -8.54 11.64
N SER A 228 9.40 -8.56 10.35
CA SER A 228 10.44 -9.42 9.78
C SER A 228 11.84 -9.18 10.36
N ILE A 229 12.12 -7.99 10.86
CA ILE A 229 13.35 -7.65 11.58
C ILE A 229 13.17 -7.90 13.07
N ASN A 230 12.15 -7.28 13.65
CA ASN A 230 11.94 -7.26 15.09
C ASN A 230 11.79 -8.65 15.71
N LYS A 231 11.30 -9.64 14.96
CA LYS A 231 11.20 -11.03 15.43
C LYS A 231 12.54 -11.69 15.80
N PHE A 232 13.66 -11.12 15.36
CA PHE A 232 15.01 -11.57 15.73
C PHE A 232 15.62 -10.77 16.90
N GLY A 233 14.95 -9.73 17.36
CA GLY A 233 15.39 -8.94 18.51
C GLY A 233 15.28 -9.73 19.82
N ALA A 234 16.21 -9.48 20.75
CA ALA A 234 16.24 -10.16 22.05
C ALA A 234 14.97 -9.90 22.88
N SER A 235 14.35 -8.73 22.71
CA SER A 235 13.13 -8.33 23.41
C SER A 235 11.85 -8.92 22.80
N TYR A 236 11.92 -9.53 21.62
CA TYR A 236 10.75 -10.12 20.97
C TYR A 236 10.32 -11.42 21.67
N LYS A 237 9.08 -11.48 22.12
CA LYS A 237 8.54 -12.65 22.85
C LYS A 237 7.33 -13.22 22.13
N LYS A 238 7.05 -14.52 22.37
CA LYS A 238 5.83 -15.17 21.85
C LYS A 238 4.56 -14.52 22.40
N ASN A 239 4.56 -14.17 23.69
CA ASN A 239 3.47 -13.40 24.31
C ASN A 239 3.74 -11.90 24.11
N LYS A 240 2.98 -11.27 23.23
CA LYS A 240 3.18 -9.89 22.74
C LYS A 240 2.31 -8.87 23.49
N GLU A 241 2.03 -9.10 24.78
CA GLU A 241 1.08 -8.27 25.55
C GLU A 241 1.59 -6.87 25.88
N GLY A 242 2.90 -6.62 25.83
CA GLY A 242 3.48 -5.32 26.14
C GLY A 242 4.15 -4.64 24.95
N ILE A 243 4.16 -3.31 24.92
CA ILE A 243 4.97 -2.53 24.00
C ILE A 243 6.44 -2.93 24.16
N GLY A 244 7.21 -2.98 23.07
CA GLY A 244 8.59 -3.43 23.06
C GLY A 244 8.80 -4.93 22.97
N ARG A 245 7.72 -5.72 22.97
CA ARG A 245 7.77 -7.19 22.87
C ARG A 245 7.32 -7.71 21.49
N GLY A 246 7.31 -6.84 20.48
CA GLY A 246 6.77 -7.14 19.14
C GLY A 246 5.25 -7.08 19.10
N CYS A 247 4.63 -6.35 20.03
CA CYS A 247 3.19 -6.15 20.05
C CYS A 247 2.72 -5.32 18.85
N LYS A 248 1.47 -5.53 18.49
CA LYS A 248 0.74 -4.69 17.54
C LYS A 248 -0.49 -4.16 18.26
N TRP A 249 -0.97 -3.00 17.83
CA TRP A 249 -2.29 -2.52 18.21
C TRP A 249 -3.18 -2.47 16.98
N THR A 250 -4.49 -2.58 17.20
CA THR A 250 -5.50 -2.23 16.19
C THR A 250 -5.61 -0.71 16.12
N PHE A 251 -6.15 -0.19 15.02
CA PHE A 251 -6.43 1.25 14.92
C PHE A 251 -7.47 1.71 15.94
N SER A 252 -8.47 0.90 16.23
CA SER A 252 -9.46 1.20 17.29
C SER A 252 -8.78 1.43 18.63
N LYS A 253 -7.84 0.56 19.04
CA LYS A 253 -7.05 0.75 20.26
C LYS A 253 -6.21 2.02 20.21
N PHE A 254 -5.56 2.28 19.08
CA PHE A 254 -4.72 3.46 18.90
C PHE A 254 -5.52 4.75 18.95
N ARG A 255 -6.68 4.81 18.28
CA ARG A 255 -7.56 5.98 18.32
C ARG A 255 -8.10 6.24 19.73
N SER A 256 -8.46 5.18 20.47
CA SER A 256 -8.83 5.32 21.89
C SER A 256 -7.69 5.88 22.73
N TYR A 257 -6.44 5.44 22.46
CA TYR A 257 -5.26 6.01 23.11
C TYR A 257 -5.07 7.50 22.78
N LEU A 258 -5.18 7.92 21.50
CA LEU A 258 -5.07 9.33 21.12
C LEU A 258 -6.12 10.19 21.81
N ARG A 259 -7.37 9.73 21.87
CA ARG A 259 -8.47 10.44 22.57
C ARG A 259 -8.19 10.58 24.07
N SER A 260 -7.62 9.54 24.70
CA SER A 260 -7.21 9.62 26.10
C SER A 260 -6.08 10.61 26.36
N GLN A 261 -5.34 11.00 25.30
CA GLN A 261 -4.32 12.04 25.32
C GLN A 261 -4.86 13.40 24.81
N GLU A 262 -6.18 13.57 24.70
CA GLU A 262 -6.85 14.78 24.19
C GLU A 262 -6.42 15.19 22.77
N VAL A 263 -6.03 14.22 21.94
CA VAL A 263 -5.63 14.43 20.54
C VAL A 263 -6.84 14.23 19.63
N ASP A 264 -7.05 15.16 18.72
CA ASP A 264 -8.08 15.07 17.67
C ASP A 264 -7.67 14.01 16.63
N ASP A 265 -8.14 12.79 16.82
CA ASP A 265 -7.88 11.66 15.92
C ASP A 265 -8.59 11.81 14.57
N LEU A 266 -9.71 12.54 14.48
CA LEU A 266 -10.44 12.75 13.23
C LEU A 266 -9.62 13.58 12.24
N LEU A 267 -9.04 14.70 12.71
CA LEU A 267 -8.18 15.54 11.88
C LEU A 267 -6.95 14.79 11.39
N LEU A 268 -6.35 13.95 12.24
CA LEU A 268 -5.23 13.11 11.87
C LEU A 268 -5.62 12.14 10.74
N TRP A 269 -6.79 11.45 10.88
CA TRP A 269 -7.28 10.50 9.89
C TRP A 269 -7.64 11.17 8.55
N GLN A 270 -8.22 12.35 8.59
CA GLN A 270 -8.47 13.15 7.39
C GLN A 270 -7.17 13.49 6.64
N ARG A 271 -6.11 13.90 7.35
CA ARG A 271 -4.79 14.15 6.75
C ARG A 271 -4.20 12.89 6.12
N ILE A 272 -4.38 11.73 6.76
CA ILE A 272 -3.94 10.43 6.24
C ILE A 272 -4.72 10.09 4.96
N ASN A 273 -6.04 10.24 4.94
CA ASN A 273 -6.86 9.99 3.75
C ASN A 273 -6.47 10.92 2.58
N ASN A 274 -6.14 12.18 2.86
CA ASN A 274 -5.64 13.10 1.83
C ASN A 274 -4.30 12.61 1.25
N ILE A 275 -3.38 12.09 2.08
CA ILE A 275 -2.12 11.47 1.60
C ILE A 275 -2.40 10.29 0.69
N VAL A 276 -3.36 9.42 1.04
CA VAL A 276 -3.74 8.27 0.21
C VAL A 276 -4.25 8.73 -1.16
N MET A 277 -5.22 9.65 -1.18
CA MET A 277 -5.79 10.18 -2.42
C MET A 277 -4.73 10.84 -3.31
N LEU A 278 -3.91 11.73 -2.75
CA LEU A 278 -2.85 12.44 -3.48
C LEU A 278 -1.77 11.50 -4.03
N THR A 279 -1.45 10.43 -3.29
CA THR A 279 -0.48 9.41 -3.73
C THR A 279 -1.01 8.62 -4.93
N LEU A 280 -2.26 8.17 -4.89
CA LEU A 280 -2.88 7.43 -5.99
C LEU A 280 -3.07 8.32 -7.23
N LEU A 281 -3.48 9.57 -7.05
CA LEU A 281 -3.60 10.54 -8.15
C LEU A 281 -2.27 10.77 -8.90
N ALA A 282 -1.13 10.58 -8.25
CA ALA A 282 0.17 10.76 -8.89
C ALA A 282 0.41 9.78 -10.05
N ILE A 283 -0.26 8.62 -10.07
CA ILE A 283 -0.12 7.59 -11.10
C ILE A 283 -1.39 7.35 -11.92
N THR A 284 -2.57 7.77 -11.45
CA THR A 284 -3.85 7.45 -12.06
C THR A 284 -3.88 7.68 -13.59
N PRO A 285 -3.32 8.78 -14.14
CA PRO A 285 -3.28 8.97 -15.59
C PRO A 285 -2.41 7.98 -16.36
N SER A 286 -1.56 7.23 -15.65
CA SER A 286 -0.62 6.27 -16.25
C SER A 286 -1.13 4.83 -16.16
N VAL A 287 -2.18 4.58 -15.39
CA VAL A 287 -2.78 3.24 -15.27
C VAL A 287 -3.69 3.02 -16.49
N PRO A 288 -3.44 1.97 -17.29
CA PRO A 288 -4.31 1.65 -18.41
C PRO A 288 -5.75 1.37 -17.96
N LEU A 289 -6.71 1.70 -18.81
CA LEU A 289 -8.10 1.34 -18.60
C LEU A 289 -8.23 -0.19 -18.65
N THR A 290 -8.43 -0.77 -17.49
CA THR A 290 -8.67 -2.20 -17.31
C THR A 290 -9.95 -2.38 -16.50
N SER A 291 -10.86 -3.19 -17.01
CA SER A 291 -12.00 -3.66 -16.25
C SER A 291 -11.59 -4.86 -15.37
N ASN A 292 -12.41 -5.18 -14.39
CA ASN A 292 -12.29 -6.42 -13.63
C ASN A 292 -10.97 -6.61 -12.86
N CYS A 293 -10.36 -5.50 -12.42
CA CYS A 293 -9.26 -5.52 -11.47
C CYS A 293 -9.65 -4.81 -10.18
N PHE A 294 -8.96 -5.16 -9.11
CA PHE A 294 -8.90 -4.39 -7.87
C PHE A 294 -7.48 -4.44 -7.34
N GLU A 295 -7.12 -3.58 -6.41
CA GLU A 295 -5.83 -3.65 -5.77
C GLU A 295 -5.90 -3.29 -4.31
N LEU A 296 -5.34 -4.17 -3.47
CA LEU A 296 -5.18 -3.93 -2.05
C LEU A 296 -3.77 -3.43 -1.78
N PHE A 297 -3.63 -2.16 -1.42
CA PHE A 297 -2.38 -1.56 -1.01
C PHE A 297 -2.19 -1.56 0.50
N GLY A 298 -0.93 -1.66 0.93
CA GLY A 298 -0.52 -1.37 2.29
C GLY A 298 0.25 -0.06 2.36
N PHE A 299 -0.33 0.99 2.95
CA PHE A 299 0.34 2.27 3.18
C PHE A 299 1.03 2.26 4.54
N ASP A 300 2.30 2.61 4.58
CA ASP A 300 3.07 2.75 5.81
C ASP A 300 3.22 4.24 6.14
N ILE A 301 2.61 4.66 7.24
CA ILE A 301 2.55 6.06 7.69
C ILE A 301 3.24 6.19 9.05
N LEU A 302 4.15 7.13 9.17
CA LEU A 302 4.75 7.56 10.43
C LEU A 302 4.11 8.87 10.88
N ILE A 303 3.89 9.02 12.17
CA ILE A 303 3.44 10.29 12.75
C ILE A 303 4.63 10.89 13.51
N ASP A 304 4.92 12.18 13.28
CA ASP A 304 5.95 12.89 14.04
C ASP A 304 5.41 13.54 15.33
N ASP A 305 6.29 14.11 16.14
CA ASP A 305 5.95 14.75 17.42
C ASP A 305 5.08 16.01 17.29
N THR A 306 4.85 16.47 16.05
CA THR A 306 3.91 17.56 15.71
C THR A 306 2.57 17.05 15.18
N PHE A 307 2.33 15.73 15.24
CA PHE A 307 1.17 15.06 14.65
C PHE A 307 1.06 15.22 13.13
N LYS A 308 2.19 15.43 12.43
CA LYS A 308 2.23 15.40 10.98
C LYS A 308 2.39 13.97 10.51
N PRO A 309 1.49 13.47 9.64
CA PRO A 309 1.65 12.17 9.01
C PRO A 309 2.67 12.25 7.86
N TRP A 310 3.52 11.22 7.78
CA TRP A 310 4.54 11.04 6.76
C TRP A 310 4.37 9.71 6.05
N LEU A 311 4.23 9.71 4.74
CA LEU A 311 4.23 8.51 3.92
C LEU A 311 5.66 7.96 3.83
N LEU A 312 5.85 6.72 4.28
CA LEU A 312 7.14 6.03 4.24
C LEU A 312 7.28 5.14 3.00
N GLU A 313 6.24 4.37 2.69
CA GLU A 313 6.18 3.47 1.52
C GLU A 313 4.74 3.04 1.22
N VAL A 314 4.53 2.51 0.00
CA VAL A 314 3.30 1.83 -0.42
C VAL A 314 3.67 0.42 -0.86
N ASN A 315 2.94 -0.57 -0.39
CA ASN A 315 3.15 -1.99 -0.69
C ASN A 315 2.01 -2.50 -1.59
N CYS A 316 2.33 -3.14 -2.72
CA CYS A 316 1.34 -3.73 -3.64
C CYS A 316 0.68 -4.99 -3.07
N SER A 317 1.40 -5.76 -2.26
CA SER A 317 0.89 -6.97 -1.62
C SER A 317 1.20 -6.93 -0.13
N PRO A 318 0.34 -6.26 0.66
CA PRO A 318 0.55 -6.21 2.10
C PRO A 318 0.52 -7.61 2.70
N ALA A 319 1.40 -7.87 3.69
CA ALA A 319 1.51 -9.18 4.31
C ALA A 319 0.20 -9.59 5.01
N LEU A 320 -0.45 -10.64 4.52
CA LEU A 320 -1.71 -11.17 5.06
C LEU A 320 -1.51 -12.39 5.98
N ARG A 321 -0.27 -12.78 6.29
CA ARG A 321 0.02 -13.85 7.25
C ARG A 321 -0.49 -13.51 8.64
N LEU A 322 -1.00 -14.52 9.34
CA LEU A 322 -1.58 -14.41 10.69
C LEU A 322 -0.52 -14.74 11.74
N ASP A 323 0.39 -13.78 12.02
CA ASP A 323 1.51 -13.99 12.95
C ASP A 323 1.11 -13.86 14.45
N CYS A 324 -0.07 -13.32 14.76
CA CYS A 324 -0.60 -13.14 16.10
C CYS A 324 -2.12 -12.93 16.09
N SER A 325 -2.76 -12.98 17.27
CA SER A 325 -4.21 -12.80 17.42
C SER A 325 -4.75 -11.50 16.80
N ILE A 326 -4.00 -10.40 16.91
CA ILE A 326 -4.39 -9.11 16.30
C ILE A 326 -4.36 -9.20 14.77
N ASP A 327 -3.37 -9.89 14.20
CA ASP A 327 -3.35 -10.14 12.76
C ASP A 327 -4.59 -10.91 12.31
N THR A 328 -5.00 -11.94 13.08
CA THR A 328 -6.19 -12.73 12.78
C THR A 328 -7.45 -11.87 12.81
N ILE A 329 -7.64 -11.08 13.85
CA ILE A 329 -8.82 -10.20 14.01
C ILE A 329 -8.91 -9.21 12.84
N VAL A 330 -7.81 -8.55 12.51
CA VAL A 330 -7.82 -7.48 11.50
C VAL A 330 -7.86 -8.06 10.08
N LYS A 331 -7.00 -9.07 9.79
CA LYS A 331 -6.79 -9.51 8.40
C LYS A 331 -7.85 -10.47 7.90
N LYS A 332 -8.39 -11.37 8.75
CA LYS A 332 -9.51 -12.23 8.31
C LYS A 332 -10.74 -11.38 7.98
N ARG A 333 -11.08 -10.43 8.86
CA ARG A 333 -12.19 -9.52 8.60
C ARG A 333 -11.95 -8.65 7.35
N LEU A 334 -10.74 -8.13 7.17
CA LEU A 334 -10.34 -7.41 5.96
C LEU A 334 -10.60 -8.24 4.69
N LEU A 335 -10.22 -9.52 4.70
CA LEU A 335 -10.40 -10.41 3.55
C LEU A 335 -11.89 -10.68 3.27
N HIS A 336 -12.70 -10.93 4.30
CA HIS A 336 -14.15 -11.05 4.13
C HIS A 336 -14.75 -9.78 3.51
N ASP A 337 -14.36 -8.61 4.01
CA ASP A 337 -14.88 -7.32 3.55
C ASP A 337 -14.40 -6.96 2.12
N ILE A 338 -13.19 -7.41 1.70
CA ILE A 338 -12.75 -7.29 0.30
C ILE A 338 -13.70 -8.06 -0.62
N ILE A 339 -14.02 -9.31 -0.30
CA ILE A 339 -14.89 -10.12 -1.15
C ILE A 339 -16.30 -9.49 -1.24
N GLU A 340 -16.81 -8.92 -0.13
CA GLU A 340 -18.07 -8.13 -0.17
C GLU A 340 -17.93 -6.89 -1.06
N LEU A 341 -16.80 -6.17 -0.95
CA LEU A 341 -16.54 -4.96 -1.72
C LEU A 341 -16.48 -5.26 -3.23
N LEU A 342 -15.99 -6.44 -3.63
CA LEU A 342 -15.95 -6.87 -5.02
C LEU A 342 -17.36 -7.12 -5.58
N ASN A 343 -18.35 -7.34 -4.73
CA ASN A 343 -19.77 -7.45 -5.08
C ASN A 343 -20.02 -8.39 -6.25
N TYR A 344 -19.54 -9.64 -6.12
CA TYR A 344 -19.84 -10.70 -7.07
C TYR A 344 -21.34 -10.97 -7.11
N LYS A 345 -21.87 -11.13 -8.31
CA LYS A 345 -23.30 -11.40 -8.54
C LYS A 345 -23.50 -12.86 -8.89
N GLN A 346 -24.71 -13.34 -8.67
CA GLN A 346 -25.12 -14.68 -9.07
C GLN A 346 -24.85 -14.96 -10.56
N THR A 347 -24.98 -13.95 -11.42
CA THR A 347 -24.65 -14.08 -12.84
C THR A 347 -23.17 -14.34 -13.12
N ASP A 348 -22.26 -14.07 -12.17
CA ASP A 348 -20.85 -14.35 -12.32
C ASP A 348 -20.53 -15.84 -12.15
N THR A 349 -21.44 -16.62 -11.52
CA THR A 349 -21.33 -18.09 -11.40
C THR A 349 -21.61 -18.81 -12.72
N LEU A 350 -22.41 -18.19 -13.61
CA LEU A 350 -22.77 -18.80 -14.89
C LEU A 350 -21.61 -18.80 -15.89
N ARG A 351 -20.62 -17.94 -15.69
CA ARG A 351 -19.42 -17.80 -16.55
C ARG A 351 -19.73 -17.75 -18.05
N GLU A 352 -20.90 -17.23 -18.40
CA GLU A 352 -21.37 -17.11 -19.78
C GLU A 352 -21.01 -15.75 -20.39
N ASN A 353 -20.66 -15.79 -21.66
CA ASN A 353 -20.31 -14.60 -22.41
C ASN A 353 -21.60 -13.83 -22.79
N LYS A 354 -22.01 -12.84 -21.98
CA LYS A 354 -23.24 -12.04 -22.21
C LYS A 354 -23.31 -11.42 -23.61
N GLU A 355 -22.18 -11.22 -24.29
CA GLU A 355 -22.16 -10.75 -25.68
C GLU A 355 -22.68 -11.81 -26.66
N ALA A 356 -22.41 -13.10 -26.43
CA ALA A 356 -22.92 -14.17 -27.28
C ALA A 356 -24.45 -14.30 -27.14
N VAL A 357 -24.96 -14.18 -25.90
CA VAL A 357 -26.41 -14.24 -25.62
C VAL A 357 -27.12 -13.03 -26.24
N THR A 358 -26.52 -11.84 -26.15
CA THR A 358 -27.12 -10.63 -26.75
C THR A 358 -27.09 -10.69 -28.27
N LYS A 359 -26.00 -11.17 -28.89
CA LYS A 359 -25.92 -11.39 -30.35
C LYS A 359 -26.92 -12.49 -30.81
N ALA A 360 -27.06 -13.58 -30.05
CA ALA A 360 -28.02 -14.63 -30.36
C ALA A 360 -29.47 -14.16 -30.20
N SER A 361 -29.77 -13.31 -29.21
CA SER A 361 -31.11 -12.72 -29.04
C SER A 361 -31.43 -11.66 -30.13
N TYR A 362 -30.43 -10.91 -30.59
CA TYR A 362 -30.59 -10.01 -31.74
C TYR A 362 -30.77 -10.80 -33.04
N ALA A 363 -29.99 -11.85 -33.26
CA ALA A 363 -30.13 -12.72 -34.44
C ALA A 363 -31.50 -13.42 -34.49
N ARG A 364 -32.07 -13.83 -33.35
CA ARG A 364 -33.44 -14.41 -33.28
C ARG A 364 -34.56 -13.39 -33.52
N ARG A 365 -34.33 -12.10 -33.29
CA ARG A 365 -35.31 -11.03 -33.55
C ARG A 365 -35.27 -10.50 -34.99
N THR A 366 -34.25 -10.80 -35.76
CA THR A 366 -34.07 -10.34 -37.17
C THR A 366 -34.49 -11.38 -38.20
N HIS A 367 -34.95 -12.58 -37.81
CA HIS A 367 -35.61 -13.52 -38.73
C HIS A 367 -37.08 -13.14 -38.94
N ILE A 368 -37.30 -12.07 -39.74
CA ILE A 368 -38.52 -11.84 -40.48
C ILE A 368 -38.33 -12.55 -41.84
N PRO A 369 -39.23 -13.43 -42.32
CA PRO A 369 -39.09 -14.07 -43.61
C PRO A 369 -39.21 -13.01 -44.70
N LEU A 370 -38.15 -12.78 -45.45
CA LEU A 370 -38.21 -12.02 -46.73
C LEU A 370 -38.85 -12.94 -47.78
N THR A 371 -40.05 -12.60 -48.17
CA THR A 371 -40.67 -13.04 -49.42
C THR A 371 -39.84 -12.59 -50.61
N THR A 372 -39.58 -13.55 -51.48
CA THR A 372 -38.94 -13.42 -52.79
C THR A 372 -39.62 -12.37 -53.66
N GLN A 373 -38.85 -11.44 -54.22
CA GLN A 373 -38.99 -10.95 -55.62
C GLN A 373 -37.67 -10.28 -56.05
N GLY A 374 -37.33 -10.53 -57.22
CA GLY A 374 -36.18 -10.64 -58.01
C GLY A 374 -35.63 -9.37 -58.63
N GLU A 375 -34.59 -9.62 -59.39
CA GLU A 375 -34.02 -8.92 -60.52
C GLU A 375 -32.88 -7.89 -60.29
N ASN A 376 -31.75 -8.37 -60.78
CA ASN A 376 -30.74 -7.72 -61.70
C ASN A 376 -30.04 -6.41 -61.31
N ALA A 377 -28.76 -6.50 -61.29
CA ALA A 377 -27.79 -5.79 -62.13
C ALA A 377 -26.57 -5.23 -61.42
N THR A 378 -25.47 -5.70 -61.90
CA THR A 378 -24.21 -5.10 -62.32
C THR A 378 -23.21 -4.58 -61.27
N ASP A 379 -22.07 -5.23 -61.39
CA ASP A 379 -20.69 -4.84 -61.20
C ASP A 379 -20.40 -3.33 -61.02
N ASP A 380 -19.64 -3.05 -59.97
CA ASP A 380 -18.38 -2.30 -60.08
C ASP A 380 -17.72 -2.21 -58.70
N ALA A 381 -16.57 -2.85 -58.58
CA ALA A 381 -15.59 -2.59 -57.55
C ALA A 381 -14.65 -1.46 -57.99
N PRO A 382 -14.07 -0.72 -57.07
CA PRO A 382 -12.63 -0.61 -57.15
C PRO A 382 -11.90 -0.93 -55.84
N ASP A 383 -10.90 -1.75 -56.05
CA ASP A 383 -9.71 -1.93 -55.21
C ASP A 383 -9.13 -0.62 -54.70
N PHE A 384 -8.85 -0.56 -53.40
CA PHE A 384 -7.79 0.30 -52.87
C PHE A 384 -6.94 -0.48 -51.86
N LEU A 385 -5.98 -1.19 -52.40
CA LEU A 385 -4.73 -1.56 -51.73
C LEU A 385 -3.83 -0.32 -51.68
N ALA A 386 -3.54 0.17 -50.47
CA ALA A 386 -2.43 1.08 -50.23
C ALA A 386 -1.66 0.65 -48.99
N SER A 387 -0.52 0.09 -49.27
CA SER A 387 0.68 -0.11 -48.50
C SER A 387 0.91 0.89 -47.36
N ARG A 388 1.19 0.42 -46.18
CA ARG A 388 1.95 1.14 -45.15
C ARG A 388 3.28 0.43 -44.93
N GLN A 389 4.31 1.06 -45.46
CA GLN A 389 5.71 0.77 -45.21
C GLN A 389 6.05 1.16 -43.77
N GLU A 390 6.80 0.29 -43.13
CA GLU A 390 7.53 0.50 -41.90
C GLU A 390 8.56 1.62 -42.08
N SER A 391 8.58 2.58 -41.17
CA SER A 391 9.72 3.50 -41.03
C SER A 391 10.27 3.34 -39.62
N GLU A 392 11.29 2.50 -39.48
CA GLU A 392 12.27 2.58 -38.41
C GLU A 392 13.01 3.92 -38.53
N CYS A 393 12.88 4.77 -37.51
CA CYS A 393 13.70 5.97 -37.38
C CYS A 393 14.72 5.74 -36.24
N THR A 394 15.96 5.56 -36.65
CA THR A 394 17.18 5.52 -35.87
C THR A 394 17.42 6.82 -35.13
N ALA A 395 17.33 6.80 -33.82
CA ALA A 395 17.70 7.89 -32.91
C ALA A 395 19.14 7.70 -32.38
N THR A 396 20.14 7.90 -33.22
CA THR A 396 21.55 7.80 -32.82
C THR A 396 22.42 8.97 -33.27
N SER A 397 21.86 10.15 -33.55
CA SER A 397 22.66 11.27 -34.08
C SER A 397 22.55 12.60 -33.28
N ALA A 398 21.80 12.68 -32.20
CA ALA A 398 21.58 13.96 -31.51
C ALA A 398 22.31 14.11 -30.14
N VAL A 399 23.10 13.14 -29.73
CA VAL A 399 23.82 13.21 -28.42
C VAL A 399 25.29 13.64 -28.56
N GLN A 400 25.83 13.66 -29.79
CA GLN A 400 27.24 13.96 -29.99
C GLN A 400 27.60 15.46 -30.20
N SER A 401 26.62 16.32 -30.44
CA SER A 401 26.87 17.75 -30.74
C SER A 401 26.69 18.71 -29.54
N LEU A 402 26.40 18.23 -28.34
CA LEU A 402 26.23 19.06 -27.12
C LEU A 402 27.39 18.97 -26.13
N LEU A 403 28.45 18.23 -26.45
CA LEU A 403 29.61 18.03 -25.57
C LEU A 403 30.82 18.92 -25.91
N GLU A 404 30.77 19.75 -26.94
CA GLU A 404 31.92 20.58 -27.36
C GLU A 404 31.87 22.07 -26.97
N VAL A 405 30.82 22.56 -26.31
CA VAL A 405 30.69 24.01 -26.02
C VAL A 405 30.94 24.38 -24.53
N ALA A 406 31.24 23.44 -23.64
CA ALA A 406 31.59 23.73 -22.25
C ALA A 406 33.04 23.28 -21.92
N GLY A 407 34.01 23.84 -22.63
CA GLY A 407 35.41 23.73 -22.28
C GLY A 407 35.77 24.70 -21.16
N GLY A 408 36.29 24.19 -20.05
CA GLY A 408 37.00 25.03 -19.03
C GLY A 408 36.88 24.55 -17.60
N SER A 409 37.94 23.92 -17.13
CA SER A 409 38.42 24.01 -15.73
C SER A 409 37.88 23.10 -14.62
N PHE A 410 37.18 21.99 -14.89
CA PHE A 410 36.78 21.05 -13.82
C PHE A 410 37.28 19.60 -13.96
N LYS A 411 38.34 19.36 -14.74
CA LYS A 411 38.87 18.01 -15.01
C LYS A 411 39.86 17.42 -14.01
N LYS A 412 40.31 18.16 -12.99
CA LYS A 412 41.39 17.66 -12.10
C LYS A 412 40.93 16.97 -10.82
N GLU A 413 39.77 17.28 -10.28
CA GLU A 413 39.30 16.64 -9.02
C GLU A 413 38.49 15.36 -9.19
N ALA A 414 37.88 15.16 -10.35
CA ALA A 414 37.06 13.95 -10.62
C ALA A 414 37.92 12.70 -10.96
N ILE A 415 39.21 12.88 -11.33
CA ILE A 415 40.08 11.76 -11.74
C ILE A 415 40.74 11.07 -10.54
N ASP A 416 40.90 11.73 -9.40
CA ASP A 416 41.54 11.14 -8.23
C ASP A 416 40.60 10.25 -7.38
N MET A 417 39.31 10.49 -7.43
CA MET A 417 38.31 9.65 -6.73
C MET A 417 38.02 8.32 -7.44
N GLY A 418 38.22 8.24 -8.75
CA GLY A 418 38.03 6.99 -9.54
C GLY A 418 39.19 5.99 -9.35
N LYS A 419 40.36 6.41 -8.90
CA LYS A 419 41.53 5.53 -8.66
C LYS A 419 41.56 4.91 -7.27
N MET A 420 40.88 5.50 -6.27
CA MET A 420 40.81 4.93 -4.91
C MET A 420 39.85 3.74 -4.79
N ALA A 421 38.97 3.53 -5.76
CA ALA A 421 37.98 2.42 -5.73
C ALA A 421 38.52 1.08 -6.29
N ARG A 422 39.79 1.02 -6.78
CA ARG A 422 40.32 -0.18 -7.49
C ARG A 422 41.38 -0.99 -6.75
N THR A 423 41.70 -0.70 -5.53
CA THR A 423 42.79 -1.41 -4.82
C THR A 423 42.39 -1.95 -3.46
N HIS A 424 41.34 -2.70 -3.33
CA HIS A 424 41.15 -3.81 -2.37
C HIS A 424 39.76 -4.43 -2.59
N PRO A 425 39.60 -5.75 -2.63
CA PRO A 425 38.30 -6.40 -2.65
C PRO A 425 37.68 -6.27 -1.26
N ARG A 426 36.93 -5.18 -1.00
CA ARG A 426 36.11 -5.09 0.21
C ARG A 426 34.81 -5.86 -0.02
N LYS A 427 34.47 -6.73 0.93
CA LYS A 427 33.25 -7.51 0.97
C LYS A 427 32.02 -6.60 0.77
N THR A 428 31.09 -7.03 -0.06
CA THR A 428 29.86 -6.30 -0.35
C THR A 428 29.04 -6.08 0.92
N LEU A 429 28.24 -5.01 0.96
CA LEU A 429 27.34 -4.70 2.09
C LEU A 429 26.48 -5.93 2.47
N THR A 430 26.06 -6.71 1.49
CA THR A 430 25.32 -7.97 1.66
C THR A 430 26.16 -9.04 2.35
N SER A 431 27.47 -9.12 2.09
CA SER A 431 28.36 -10.09 2.74
C SER A 431 28.69 -9.71 4.17
N GLN A 432 28.88 -8.43 4.45
CA GLN A 432 29.13 -7.93 5.82
C GLN A 432 27.89 -8.08 6.72
N LEU A 433 26.69 -7.88 6.18
CA LEU A 433 25.43 -8.13 6.89
C LEU A 433 25.19 -9.62 7.12
N ARG A 434 25.55 -10.49 6.17
CA ARG A 434 25.50 -11.96 6.37
C ARG A 434 26.47 -12.43 7.47
N GLU A 435 27.68 -11.90 7.51
CA GLU A 435 28.65 -12.23 8.58
C GLU A 435 28.21 -11.75 9.96
N ARG A 436 27.58 -10.58 10.07
CA ARG A 436 27.01 -10.10 11.34
C ARG A 436 25.82 -10.94 11.83
N MET A 437 25.04 -11.51 10.93
CA MET A 437 23.88 -12.35 11.27
C MET A 437 24.27 -13.81 11.59
N ASN A 438 25.43 -14.31 11.12
CA ASN A 438 25.82 -15.71 11.25
C ASN A 438 26.94 -15.97 12.28
N ARG A 439 27.34 -14.99 13.10
CA ARG A 439 28.30 -15.27 14.18
C ARG A 439 27.64 -16.12 15.28
N PRO A 440 28.14 -17.33 15.55
CA PRO A 440 27.66 -18.12 16.68
C PRO A 440 28.06 -17.43 17.99
N LYS A 441 27.11 -17.29 18.90
CA LYS A 441 27.37 -16.86 20.27
C LYS A 441 28.15 -17.97 20.97
N THR A 442 29.40 -17.72 21.30
CA THR A 442 30.18 -18.58 22.20
C THR A 442 29.56 -18.48 23.60
N SER A 443 29.02 -19.59 24.06
CA SER A 443 28.48 -19.79 25.41
C SER A 443 29.63 -19.88 26.40
N SER A 444 29.81 -18.90 27.26
CA SER A 444 30.55 -19.05 28.51
C SER A 444 29.60 -19.60 29.57
N GLN A 445 29.74 -20.87 29.86
CA GLN A 445 29.12 -21.51 31.04
C GLN A 445 29.82 -21.00 32.30
N SER A 446 29.09 -20.33 33.18
CA SER A 446 29.43 -20.21 34.60
C SER A 446 28.41 -20.98 35.42
N LYS A 447 28.89 -22.03 36.07
CA LYS A 447 28.16 -22.83 37.06
C LYS A 447 27.84 -21.97 38.28
N ALA A 448 26.59 -21.91 38.68
CA ALA A 448 26.20 -21.47 40.01
C ALA A 448 25.20 -22.48 40.59
N THR A 449 25.58 -22.96 41.75
CA THR A 449 24.99 -24.00 42.58
C THR A 449 23.63 -23.63 43.14
N SER A 450 22.76 -24.61 43.14
CA SER A 450 21.44 -24.64 43.78
C SER A 450 21.53 -24.53 45.31
N LYS A 451 20.68 -23.69 45.93
CA LYS A 451 20.17 -23.88 47.28
C LYS A 451 18.67 -23.61 47.34
N SER A 452 17.96 -24.66 47.60
CA SER A 452 16.54 -24.71 47.95
C SER A 452 16.25 -23.98 49.26
N LYS A 453 15.20 -23.15 49.30
CA LYS A 453 14.47 -22.82 50.53
C LYS A 453 12.98 -22.87 50.25
N GLN A 454 12.35 -23.83 50.91
CA GLN A 454 10.90 -23.91 51.11
C GLN A 454 10.43 -22.78 52.00
N LEU A 455 9.26 -22.22 51.76
CA LEU A 455 8.41 -21.54 52.70
C LEU A 455 6.92 -21.62 52.31
N PRO A 456 5.98 -21.45 53.21
CA PRO A 456 4.80 -22.29 53.33
C PRO A 456 3.51 -21.66 52.76
N GLY A 457 2.48 -22.49 52.67
CA GLY A 457 1.18 -22.31 52.08
C GLY A 457 0.39 -21.06 52.50
N ALA A 458 -0.34 -20.54 51.55
CA ALA A 458 -1.48 -19.66 51.77
C ALA A 458 -2.65 -20.10 50.89
N ARG A 459 -3.79 -20.09 51.49
CA ARG A 459 -5.09 -20.66 51.16
C ARG A 459 -5.69 -20.07 49.88
N HIS A 460 -6.36 -20.91 49.09
CA HIS A 460 -7.29 -20.52 48.01
C HIS A 460 -8.47 -19.72 48.57
N PRO A 461 -8.95 -18.71 47.87
CA PRO A 461 -10.35 -18.34 47.86
C PRO A 461 -11.05 -18.76 46.58
N ALA A 462 -12.33 -19.00 46.75
CA ALA A 462 -13.31 -19.65 45.92
C ALA A 462 -13.50 -19.07 44.51
N HIS A 463 -14.00 -19.97 43.65
CA HIS A 463 -14.58 -19.69 42.34
C HIS A 463 -15.53 -18.49 42.35
N ALA A 464 -15.19 -17.46 41.60
CA ALA A 464 -16.14 -16.49 41.08
C ALA A 464 -16.32 -16.75 39.59
N SER A 465 -17.50 -17.22 39.23
CA SER A 465 -17.96 -17.35 37.87
C SER A 465 -18.01 -15.96 37.19
N VAL A 466 -17.10 -15.71 36.27
CA VAL A 466 -17.17 -14.54 35.42
C VAL A 466 -18.22 -14.81 34.35
N GLN A 467 -19.38 -14.18 34.49
CA GLN A 467 -20.37 -14.09 33.45
C GLN A 467 -19.74 -13.35 32.26
N VAL A 468 -19.69 -14.03 31.11
CA VAL A 468 -19.37 -13.43 29.82
C VAL A 468 -20.56 -12.55 29.44
N THR A 469 -20.47 -11.26 29.74
CA THR A 469 -21.41 -10.28 29.22
C THR A 469 -21.07 -10.07 27.74
N HIS A 470 -21.98 -10.49 26.86
CA HIS A 470 -22.03 -10.12 25.47
C HIS A 470 -22.02 -8.58 25.37
N TRP A 471 -20.91 -8.01 24.94
CA TRP A 471 -20.85 -6.63 24.48
C TRP A 471 -21.43 -6.58 23.07
N LEU A 472 -22.74 -6.34 22.97
CA LEU A 472 -23.34 -5.80 21.76
C LEU A 472 -22.78 -4.37 21.60
N PRO A 473 -22.29 -3.98 20.41
CA PRO A 473 -21.94 -2.59 20.18
C PRO A 473 -23.24 -1.80 20.19
N THR A 474 -23.41 -0.98 21.20
CA THR A 474 -24.49 0.01 21.25
C THR A 474 -24.34 0.95 20.08
N ALA A 475 -25.39 1.03 19.25
CA ALA A 475 -25.49 1.84 18.05
C ALA A 475 -25.38 3.37 18.30
N GLU A 476 -25.07 3.80 19.51
CA GLU A 476 -25.04 5.21 19.90
C GLU A 476 -23.69 5.92 19.77
N LEU A 477 -22.59 5.20 19.51
CA LEU A 477 -21.24 5.80 19.36
C LEU A 477 -20.83 6.09 17.91
N CYS A 478 -21.68 5.81 16.92
CA CYS A 478 -21.41 6.07 15.50
C CYS A 478 -21.95 7.40 14.97
N ASN A 479 -22.42 8.30 15.82
CA ASN A 479 -23.03 9.59 15.40
C ASN A 479 -22.06 10.76 15.26
N TYR A 480 -20.75 10.52 15.14
CA TYR A 480 -19.89 11.56 14.58
C TYR A 480 -19.95 11.47 13.05
N LYS A 481 -20.98 12.10 12.51
CA LYS A 481 -21.09 12.39 11.08
C LYS A 481 -19.83 13.14 10.63
N LEU A 482 -18.92 12.43 9.93
CA LEU A 482 -18.30 13.05 8.77
C LEU A 482 -19.49 13.65 8.00
N THR A 483 -19.55 14.95 7.85
CA THR A 483 -20.57 15.62 7.03
C THR A 483 -20.23 15.39 5.56
N ILE A 484 -20.30 14.11 5.16
CA ILE A 484 -20.52 13.71 3.79
C ILE A 484 -22.03 13.65 3.69
N PRO A 485 -22.66 14.48 2.83
CA PRO A 485 -24.11 14.42 2.65
C PRO A 485 -24.53 12.97 2.39
N PRO A 486 -25.65 12.48 2.95
CA PRO A 486 -26.11 11.14 2.68
C PRO A 486 -26.48 11.05 1.19
N TYR A 487 -25.65 10.40 0.41
CA TYR A 487 -25.94 10.10 -0.99
C TYR A 487 -26.90 8.92 -1.03
N PHE A 488 -28.18 9.18 -1.26
CA PHE A 488 -29.17 8.16 -1.56
C PHE A 488 -28.83 7.55 -2.91
N LEU A 489 -28.68 6.21 -2.93
CA LEU A 489 -28.50 5.42 -4.14
C LEU A 489 -29.74 5.52 -5.02
N SER A 490 -29.71 6.37 -6.02
CA SER A 490 -30.61 6.24 -7.16
C SER A 490 -30.09 5.09 -8.04
N THR A 491 -30.96 4.15 -8.42
CA THR A 491 -30.64 3.06 -9.34
C THR A 491 -30.18 3.54 -10.73
N LYS A 492 -30.32 4.83 -11.02
CA LYS A 492 -29.81 5.50 -12.23
C LYS A 492 -28.42 6.09 -12.06
N ASP A 493 -28.00 6.43 -10.84
CA ASP A 493 -26.68 6.99 -10.55
C ASP A 493 -25.74 5.85 -10.11
N ARG A 494 -24.83 5.43 -10.98
CA ARG A 494 -23.80 4.41 -10.72
C ARG A 494 -22.74 4.96 -9.73
N ARG A 495 -23.14 5.29 -8.51
CA ARG A 495 -22.24 5.76 -7.46
C ARG A 495 -21.70 4.58 -6.66
N PRO A 496 -20.42 4.61 -6.26
CA PRO A 496 -19.87 3.61 -5.35
C PRO A 496 -20.58 3.62 -4.01
N PHE A 497 -20.67 2.46 -3.34
CA PHE A 497 -21.21 2.39 -1.98
C PHE A 497 -20.33 3.20 -1.02
N PRO A 498 -20.90 4.02 -0.13
CA PRO A 498 -20.12 4.83 0.81
C PRO A 498 -19.38 3.99 1.86
N ARG A 499 -19.90 2.78 2.14
CA ARG A 499 -19.31 1.82 3.07
C ARG A 499 -19.68 0.40 2.67
N VAL A 500 -18.70 -0.53 2.80
CA VAL A 500 -18.90 -1.98 2.67
C VAL A 500 -18.04 -2.66 3.75
N GLY A 501 -18.67 -3.33 4.70
CA GLY A 501 -17.98 -3.78 5.92
C GLY A 501 -17.27 -2.62 6.61
N ASP A 502 -15.99 -2.77 6.90
CA ASP A 502 -15.16 -1.71 7.45
C ASP A 502 -14.40 -0.89 6.37
N PHE A 503 -14.68 -1.11 5.08
CA PHE A 503 -14.21 -0.24 4.01
C PHE A 503 -15.06 1.02 3.92
N VAL A 504 -14.41 2.18 3.97
CA VAL A 504 -15.02 3.51 3.84
C VAL A 504 -14.54 4.16 2.56
N LEU A 505 -15.48 4.61 1.73
CA LEU A 505 -15.20 5.35 0.51
C LEU A 505 -14.56 6.71 0.86
N ILE A 506 -13.35 6.95 0.37
CA ILE A 506 -12.68 8.24 0.51
C ILE A 506 -12.61 9.01 -0.82
N PHE A 507 -12.73 8.32 -1.95
CA PHE A 507 -12.82 8.93 -3.27
C PHE A 507 -13.77 8.10 -4.17
N PRO A 508 -14.72 8.74 -4.89
CA PRO A 508 -15.02 10.17 -4.91
C PRO A 508 -15.71 10.64 -3.61
N PHE A 509 -15.38 11.83 -3.12
CA PHE A 509 -15.92 12.39 -1.90
C PHE A 509 -17.03 13.46 -2.14
N ASN A 510 -17.23 13.85 -3.41
CA ASN A 510 -18.32 14.70 -3.88
C ASN A 510 -18.57 14.50 -5.38
N ASP A 511 -19.60 15.11 -5.92
CA ASP A 511 -20.00 14.97 -7.32
C ASP A 511 -18.97 15.56 -8.28
N ALA A 512 -18.35 16.68 -7.93
CA ALA A 512 -17.31 17.30 -8.74
C ALA A 512 -16.08 16.38 -8.89
N ALA A 513 -15.68 15.70 -7.79
CA ALA A 513 -14.59 14.72 -7.83
C ALA A 513 -14.97 13.47 -8.65
N LEU A 514 -16.23 13.02 -8.56
CA LEU A 514 -16.74 11.91 -9.37
C LEU A 514 -16.73 12.27 -10.85
N GLU A 515 -17.26 13.42 -11.22
CA GLU A 515 -17.34 13.85 -12.62
C GLU A 515 -15.96 14.04 -13.24
N ALA A 516 -15.02 14.64 -12.51
CA ALA A 516 -13.64 14.83 -12.94
C ALA A 516 -12.87 13.49 -13.12
N SER A 517 -13.46 12.36 -12.72
CA SER A 517 -12.85 11.02 -12.86
C SER A 517 -13.58 10.09 -13.84
N ARG A 518 -14.76 10.46 -14.41
CA ARG A 518 -15.62 9.57 -15.21
C ARG A 518 -15.12 9.32 -16.63
N ASN A 519 -14.83 10.39 -17.37
CA ASN A 519 -14.56 10.33 -18.82
C ASN A 519 -13.07 10.53 -19.15
N GLY A 520 -12.23 10.20 -18.21
CA GLY A 520 -10.81 10.50 -18.19
C GLY A 520 -10.48 11.29 -16.93
N ILE A 521 -9.27 11.09 -16.40
CA ILE A 521 -8.88 11.70 -15.12
C ILE A 521 -8.43 13.14 -15.32
N ASP A 522 -9.22 14.11 -14.85
CA ASP A 522 -8.79 15.50 -14.68
C ASP A 522 -8.14 15.70 -13.30
N VAL A 523 -6.85 15.38 -13.23
CA VAL A 523 -6.05 15.48 -11.99
C VAL A 523 -6.08 16.89 -11.42
N LYS A 524 -6.09 17.94 -12.27
CA LYS A 524 -6.07 19.33 -11.81
C LYS A 524 -7.36 19.69 -11.07
N SER A 525 -8.50 19.37 -11.63
CA SER A 525 -9.81 19.60 -11.00
C SER A 525 -9.97 18.79 -9.72
N ILE A 526 -9.55 17.52 -9.71
CA ILE A 526 -9.58 16.69 -8.49
C ILE A 526 -8.71 17.29 -7.39
N ILE A 527 -7.51 17.75 -7.69
CA ILE A 527 -6.62 18.37 -6.71
C ILE A 527 -7.21 19.68 -6.17
N GLN A 528 -7.89 20.46 -6.99
CA GLN A 528 -8.60 21.65 -6.52
C GLN A 528 -9.71 21.28 -5.53
N GLU A 529 -10.47 20.22 -5.78
CA GLU A 529 -11.49 19.73 -4.85
C GLU A 529 -10.88 19.22 -3.54
N ILE A 530 -9.77 18.47 -3.59
CA ILE A 530 -9.03 18.05 -2.39
C ILE A 530 -8.54 19.27 -1.61
N HIS A 531 -8.01 20.28 -2.27
CA HIS A 531 -7.55 21.51 -1.62
C HIS A 531 -8.71 22.26 -0.93
N LYS A 532 -9.88 22.33 -1.58
CA LYS A 532 -11.11 22.88 -0.94
C LYS A 532 -11.52 22.06 0.28
N LEU A 533 -11.45 20.73 0.20
CA LEU A 533 -11.74 19.84 1.32
C LEU A 533 -10.77 20.09 2.49
N MET A 534 -9.48 20.17 2.24
CA MET A 534 -8.46 20.44 3.26
C MET A 534 -8.68 21.81 3.95
N ASN A 535 -9.03 22.85 3.19
CA ASN A 535 -9.26 24.18 3.75
C ASN A 535 -10.54 24.26 4.59
N LYS A 536 -11.58 23.48 4.27
CA LYS A 536 -12.81 23.39 5.08
C LYS A 536 -12.60 22.69 6.43
N GLN A 537 -11.58 21.86 6.54
CA GLN A 537 -11.27 21.06 7.72
C GLN A 537 -10.48 21.81 8.80
N LEU A 538 -10.00 23.01 8.51
CA LEU A 538 -9.28 23.88 9.44
C LEU A 538 -10.23 24.98 9.95
N PRO A 539 -10.78 24.89 11.19
CA PRO A 539 -11.52 26.02 11.76
C PRO A 539 -10.57 27.23 11.87
N PRO A 540 -11.06 28.43 11.54
CA PRO A 540 -10.28 29.66 11.69
C PRO A 540 -9.96 29.87 13.18
N GLY A 541 -8.71 29.60 13.60
CA GLY A 541 -8.22 29.85 14.95
C GLY A 541 -7.58 28.70 15.70
N GLN A 542 -7.69 27.43 15.25
CA GLN A 542 -7.09 26.28 15.96
C GLN A 542 -5.70 25.85 15.47
N GLN A 543 -4.94 26.73 14.81
CA GLN A 543 -3.56 26.43 14.37
C GLN A 543 -2.52 26.34 15.51
N LYS A 544 -2.91 26.44 16.76
CA LYS A 544 -1.99 26.30 17.91
C LYS A 544 -2.35 25.06 18.73
N VAL A 545 -1.91 23.89 18.27
CA VAL A 545 -1.65 22.79 19.20
C VAL A 545 -0.54 23.27 20.13
N LYS A 546 -0.91 23.61 21.37
CA LYS A 546 0.06 23.92 22.44
C LYS A 546 1.03 22.74 22.52
N LYS A 547 2.32 22.99 22.30
CA LYS A 547 3.39 22.04 22.59
C LYS A 547 3.37 21.73 24.09
N ARG A 548 2.61 20.73 24.50
CA ARG A 548 2.76 20.09 25.81
C ARG A 548 3.86 19.04 25.69
N LYS A 549 5.10 19.49 25.86
CA LYS A 549 6.30 18.64 25.91
C LYS A 549 6.36 17.70 27.10
N ASP A 550 5.49 17.84 28.10
CA ASP A 550 5.73 17.31 29.44
C ASP A 550 4.86 16.09 29.83
N TYR A 551 4.00 15.58 28.94
CA TYR A 551 3.04 14.54 29.33
C TYR A 551 3.23 13.14 28.71
N LEU A 552 4.30 12.91 27.97
CA LEU A 552 4.57 11.60 27.36
C LEU A 552 5.60 10.74 28.09
N THR A 553 6.09 11.18 29.24
CA THR A 553 6.90 10.35 30.14
C THR A 553 6.01 9.74 31.22
N PHE A 554 5.53 8.54 30.96
CA PHE A 554 4.94 7.72 32.01
C PHE A 554 6.02 7.02 32.83
N ARG A 555 5.87 7.12 34.17
CA ARG A 555 6.49 6.25 35.16
C ARG A 555 6.12 4.77 34.97
#